data_b4fff42e57513e2eca7dd06e8bc269d6
#
_entry.id   b4fff42e57513e2eca7dd06e8bc269d6
#
_cell.length_a   1.000
_cell.length_b   1.000
_cell.length_c   1.000
_cell.angle_alpha   90.00
_cell.angle_beta   90.00
_cell.angle_gamma   90.00
#
_symmetry.space_group_name_H-M   'P 1'
#
loop_
_entity.id
_entity.type
_entity.pdbx_description
1 polymer ?
#
loop_
_entity_poly.entity_id
_entity_poly.type
_entity_poly.pdbx_seq_one_letter_code
_entity_poly.pdbx_strand_id
1 'polypeptide(L)'
;VPAKSTKSNPNPFDLAPAYVATEHLAKAAAEKGDELAEVVVARDQGVRPETTMESLAAMAPVFMQDEAASVTAGNSSQINDAAAGVVLATEEGAKILGKKPIMKMVSWAVIGLEPDIMGIGPALAIPKALKRAGMTQDQIGLWEVNEAFASQSVYCRDTLGLPKDRVNVWGSGISIGHPLACTGARIACDITQLFQDPDFADVEY
;
A
#
# COMPACT_ATOMS: atom_id res chain seq x y z
N VAL A 1 -5.66 -17.16 -5.51
CA VAL A 1 -5.59 -18.02 -4.34
C VAL A 1 -4.86 -17.21 -3.28
N PRO A 2 -5.47 -16.91 -2.10
CA PRO A 2 -4.77 -16.16 -1.08
C PRO A 2 -3.55 -16.96 -0.62
N ALA A 3 -2.37 -16.32 -0.65
CA ALA A 3 -1.18 -16.86 -0.05
C ALA A 3 -1.44 -17.08 1.44
N LYS A 4 -1.49 -18.33 1.88
CA LYS A 4 -1.52 -18.62 3.31
C LYS A 4 -0.15 -18.29 3.85
N SER A 5 -0.02 -17.22 4.64
CA SER A 5 1.12 -17.03 5.52
C SER A 5 1.19 -18.25 6.44
N THR A 6 2.13 -19.14 6.19
CA THR A 6 2.42 -20.20 7.14
C THR A 6 3.31 -19.58 8.21
N LYS A 7 2.87 -19.62 9.48
CA LYS A 7 3.61 -19.18 10.67
C LYS A 7 5.02 -19.82 10.83
N SER A 8 5.50 -20.54 9.85
CA SER A 8 6.79 -21.26 9.83
C SER A 8 7.77 -20.69 8.81
N ASN A 9 7.46 -19.60 8.09
CA ASN A 9 8.42 -19.03 7.16
C ASN A 9 9.31 -18.01 7.88
N PRO A 10 10.62 -18.30 8.05
CA PRO A 10 11.52 -17.42 8.79
C PRO A 10 11.85 -16.09 8.07
N ASN A 11 11.50 -15.98 6.79
CA ASN A 11 11.71 -14.77 6.00
C ASN A 11 10.36 -14.15 5.63
N PRO A 12 10.03 -12.96 6.17
CA PRO A 12 8.75 -12.29 5.86
C PRO A 12 8.59 -11.89 4.38
N PHE A 13 9.67 -11.96 3.59
CA PHE A 13 9.66 -11.64 2.16
C PHE A 13 9.55 -12.87 1.26
N ASP A 14 9.53 -14.08 1.83
CA ASP A 14 9.29 -15.29 1.07
C ASP A 14 7.78 -15.45 0.85
N LEU A 15 7.37 -15.29 -0.39
CA LEU A 15 6.00 -15.48 -0.80
C LEU A 15 5.69 -16.98 -0.89
N ALA A 16 4.43 -17.36 -0.62
CA ALA A 16 3.98 -18.71 -0.96
C ALA A 16 4.19 -18.93 -2.47
N PRO A 17 4.69 -20.10 -2.90
CA PRO A 17 4.94 -20.36 -4.30
C PRO A 17 3.70 -20.10 -5.15
N ALA A 18 3.82 -19.20 -6.10
CA ALA A 18 2.79 -18.92 -7.08
C ALA A 18 3.33 -19.29 -8.46
N TYR A 19 2.54 -20.04 -9.23
CA TYR A 19 2.89 -20.38 -10.60
C TYR A 19 2.46 -19.19 -11.49
N VAL A 20 3.44 -18.53 -12.08
CA VAL A 20 3.21 -17.46 -13.04
C VAL A 20 3.84 -17.89 -14.37
N ALA A 21 3.01 -18.33 -15.28
CA ALA A 21 3.40 -18.34 -16.69
C ALA A 21 3.22 -16.90 -17.21
N THR A 22 4.25 -16.10 -17.18
CA THR A 22 4.18 -14.79 -17.83
C THR A 22 4.59 -14.94 -19.29
N GLU A 23 3.89 -14.23 -20.17
CA GLU A 23 4.22 -14.18 -21.61
C GLU A 23 5.70 -13.83 -21.84
N HIS A 24 6.27 -13.02 -20.97
CA HIS A 24 7.69 -12.63 -20.99
C HIS A 24 8.64 -13.78 -20.70
N LEU A 25 8.31 -14.64 -19.75
CA LEU A 25 9.13 -15.81 -19.42
C LEU A 25 9.00 -16.89 -20.50
N ALA A 26 7.79 -17.07 -21.04
CA ALA A 26 7.56 -17.95 -22.17
C ALA A 26 8.36 -17.51 -23.41
N LYS A 27 8.41 -16.19 -23.68
CA LYS A 27 9.18 -15.63 -24.79
C LYS A 27 10.69 -15.76 -24.57
N ALA A 28 11.18 -15.48 -23.37
CA ALA A 28 12.59 -15.64 -23.01
C ALA A 28 13.05 -17.11 -23.06
N ALA A 29 12.20 -18.06 -22.66
CA ALA A 29 12.46 -19.49 -22.78
C ALA A 29 12.50 -19.91 -24.26
N ALA A 30 11.56 -19.47 -25.07
CA ALA A 30 11.52 -19.75 -26.52
C ALA A 30 12.75 -19.19 -27.26
N GLU A 31 13.22 -17.99 -26.90
CA GLU A 31 14.43 -17.37 -27.46
C GLU A 31 15.71 -18.17 -27.12
N LYS A 32 15.71 -18.91 -26.01
CA LYS A 32 16.82 -19.77 -25.60
C LYS A 32 16.68 -21.23 -26.06
N GLY A 33 15.55 -21.58 -26.69
CA GLY A 33 15.27 -22.94 -27.11
C GLY A 33 14.91 -23.87 -25.97
N ASP A 34 14.56 -23.32 -24.80
CA ASP A 34 14.11 -24.06 -23.64
C ASP A 34 12.60 -24.37 -23.76
N GLU A 35 12.18 -25.56 -23.35
CA GLU A 35 10.77 -25.83 -23.12
C GLU A 35 10.25 -24.91 -22.02
N LEU A 36 8.96 -24.51 -22.11
CA LEU A 36 8.27 -23.72 -21.09
C LEU A 36 8.42 -24.41 -19.73
N ALA A 37 9.41 -24.00 -18.97
CA ALA A 37 9.56 -24.44 -17.59
C ALA A 37 8.57 -23.68 -16.71
N GLU A 38 7.90 -24.37 -15.81
CA GLU A 38 7.15 -23.72 -14.73
C GLU A 38 8.12 -22.90 -13.90
N VAL A 39 7.86 -21.59 -13.82
CA VAL A 39 8.64 -20.69 -12.96
C VAL A 39 7.88 -20.47 -11.65
N VAL A 40 8.47 -20.93 -10.56
CA VAL A 40 7.94 -20.68 -9.23
C VAL A 40 8.41 -19.32 -8.75
N VAL A 41 7.47 -18.37 -8.62
CA VAL A 41 7.72 -17.06 -8.01
C VAL A 41 7.52 -17.20 -6.51
N ALA A 42 8.61 -17.26 -5.75
CA ALA A 42 8.60 -17.54 -4.32
C ALA A 42 9.17 -16.38 -3.48
N ARG A 43 9.73 -15.36 -4.12
CA ARG A 43 10.37 -14.22 -3.45
C ARG A 43 10.00 -12.90 -4.11
N ASP A 44 9.77 -11.89 -3.28
CA ASP A 44 9.60 -10.52 -3.73
C ASP A 44 10.89 -9.99 -4.38
N GLN A 45 10.80 -9.52 -5.63
CA GLN A 45 11.93 -8.99 -6.39
C GLN A 45 12.27 -7.54 -6.02
N GLY A 46 11.37 -6.83 -5.33
CA GLY A 46 11.56 -5.44 -4.92
C GLY A 46 12.46 -5.26 -3.71
N VAL A 47 12.64 -6.30 -2.90
CA VAL A 47 13.42 -6.24 -1.66
C VAL A 47 14.91 -6.12 -1.94
N ARG A 48 15.55 -5.13 -1.31
CA ARG A 48 17.00 -4.87 -1.34
C ARG A 48 17.56 -4.89 0.07
N PRO A 49 17.91 -6.06 0.62
CA PRO A 49 18.31 -6.22 2.02
C PRO A 49 19.61 -5.48 2.37
N GLU A 50 20.46 -5.18 1.40
CA GLU A 50 21.72 -4.44 1.57
C GLU A 50 21.54 -2.91 1.56
N THR A 51 20.31 -2.40 1.58
CA THR A 51 20.03 -0.96 1.65
C THR A 51 20.54 -0.38 2.97
N THR A 52 21.33 0.69 2.89
CA THR A 52 21.82 1.45 4.06
C THR A 52 21.47 2.93 3.94
N MET A 53 21.57 3.66 5.03
CA MET A 53 21.36 5.12 5.01
C MET A 53 22.35 5.83 4.09
N GLU A 54 23.60 5.35 4.05
CA GLU A 54 24.65 5.88 3.18
C GLU A 54 24.31 5.65 1.70
N SER A 55 23.84 4.46 1.35
CA SER A 55 23.44 4.15 -0.02
C SER A 55 22.22 4.97 -0.48
N LEU A 56 21.27 5.22 0.41
CA LEU A 56 20.11 6.08 0.12
C LEU A 56 20.52 7.55 -0.03
N ALA A 57 21.42 8.05 0.83
CA ALA A 57 21.90 9.43 0.77
C ALA A 57 22.76 9.72 -0.47
N ALA A 58 23.39 8.70 -1.04
CA ALA A 58 24.18 8.82 -2.27
C ALA A 58 23.35 8.85 -3.56
N MET A 59 22.05 8.58 -3.49
CA MET A 59 21.19 8.56 -4.68
C MET A 59 20.90 9.97 -5.19
N ALA A 60 21.00 10.17 -6.49
CA ALA A 60 20.65 11.43 -7.14
C ALA A 60 19.13 11.65 -7.15
N PRO A 61 18.66 12.89 -6.94
CA PRO A 61 17.25 13.25 -7.13
C PRO A 61 16.77 12.99 -8.57
N VAL A 62 15.49 12.58 -8.71
CA VAL A 62 14.94 12.16 -10.01
C VAL A 62 14.11 13.23 -10.72
N PHE A 63 13.56 14.21 -10.01
CA PHE A 63 12.67 15.23 -10.60
C PHE A 63 13.32 16.61 -10.69
N MET A 64 13.91 17.07 -9.61
CA MET A 64 14.56 18.37 -9.51
C MET A 64 16.06 18.19 -9.27
N GLN A 65 16.84 19.19 -9.63
CA GLN A 65 18.31 19.16 -9.50
C GLN A 65 18.82 20.34 -8.66
N ASP A 66 17.97 20.92 -7.82
CA ASP A 66 18.33 21.99 -6.90
C ASP A 66 18.69 21.44 -5.50
N GLU A 67 19.13 22.33 -4.62
CA GLU A 67 19.54 21.97 -3.25
C GLU A 67 18.37 21.45 -2.37
N ALA A 68 17.13 21.74 -2.75
CA ALA A 68 15.93 21.29 -2.05
C ALA A 68 15.43 19.92 -2.54
N ALA A 69 15.99 19.43 -3.64
CA ALA A 69 15.56 18.18 -4.27
C ALA A 69 15.86 16.97 -3.37
N SER A 70 14.85 16.24 -2.96
CA SER A 70 14.98 15.13 -2.01
C SER A 70 14.37 13.81 -2.48
N VAL A 71 13.62 13.81 -3.58
CA VAL A 71 12.96 12.62 -4.11
C VAL A 71 13.91 11.82 -4.98
N THR A 72 14.24 10.61 -4.54
CA THR A 72 15.15 9.68 -5.22
C THR A 72 14.45 8.34 -5.49
N ALA A 73 15.07 7.48 -6.28
CA ALA A 73 14.56 6.12 -6.48
C ALA A 73 14.47 5.31 -5.17
N GLY A 74 15.31 5.62 -4.19
CA GLY A 74 15.34 4.91 -2.90
C GLY A 74 14.27 5.32 -1.91
N ASN A 75 13.60 6.47 -2.11
CA ASN A 75 12.54 6.96 -1.25
C ASN A 75 11.21 7.18 -2.01
N SER A 76 11.07 6.51 -3.14
CA SER A 76 9.86 6.48 -3.96
C SER A 76 9.26 5.08 -3.99
N SER A 77 7.95 5.01 -4.19
CA SER A 77 7.27 3.73 -4.40
C SER A 77 7.72 3.05 -5.69
N GLN A 78 7.62 1.74 -5.73
CA GLN A 78 7.88 0.96 -6.94
C GLN A 78 6.72 1.11 -7.93
N ILE A 79 7.05 1.11 -9.22
CA ILE A 79 6.06 0.96 -10.30
C ILE A 79 5.89 -0.53 -10.54
N ASN A 80 4.72 -1.06 -10.27
CA ASN A 80 4.42 -2.47 -10.40
C ASN A 80 2.96 -2.71 -10.80
N ASP A 81 2.68 -3.92 -11.25
CA ASP A 81 1.34 -4.36 -11.63
C ASP A 81 0.68 -5.08 -10.46
N ALA A 82 -0.58 -4.78 -10.21
CA ALA A 82 -1.42 -5.51 -9.28
C ALA A 82 -2.90 -5.30 -9.55
N ALA A 83 -3.73 -6.13 -8.95
CA ALA A 83 -5.17 -5.99 -8.95
C ALA A 83 -5.72 -6.23 -7.54
N ALA A 84 -6.65 -5.39 -7.12
CA ALA A 84 -7.40 -5.55 -5.89
C ALA A 84 -8.87 -5.19 -6.14
N GLY A 85 -9.77 -5.77 -5.35
CA GLY A 85 -11.19 -5.52 -5.47
C GLY A 85 -11.90 -5.57 -4.12
N VAL A 86 -12.86 -4.68 -3.94
CA VAL A 86 -13.76 -4.66 -2.80
C VAL A 86 -15.20 -4.67 -3.29
N VAL A 87 -16.06 -5.40 -2.59
CA VAL A 87 -17.50 -5.39 -2.87
C VAL A 87 -18.16 -4.42 -1.90
N LEU A 88 -18.74 -3.36 -2.44
CA LEU A 88 -19.55 -2.41 -1.68
C LEU A 88 -21.01 -2.82 -1.77
N ALA A 89 -21.70 -2.85 -0.64
CA ALA A 89 -23.13 -3.16 -0.60
C ALA A 89 -23.84 -2.21 0.39
N THR A 90 -25.10 -1.92 0.10
CA THR A 90 -26.00 -1.36 1.11
C THR A 90 -26.32 -2.43 2.16
N GLU A 91 -26.87 -2.02 3.29
CA GLU A 91 -27.32 -2.97 4.32
C GLU A 91 -28.33 -3.98 3.77
N GLU A 92 -29.24 -3.52 2.93
CA GLU A 92 -30.22 -4.38 2.24
C GLU A 92 -29.54 -5.33 1.25
N GLY A 93 -28.58 -4.82 0.45
CA GLY A 93 -27.78 -5.64 -0.46
C GLY A 93 -26.99 -6.73 0.26
N ALA A 94 -26.40 -6.44 1.40
CA ALA A 94 -25.69 -7.42 2.23
C ALA A 94 -26.65 -8.52 2.75
N LYS A 95 -27.87 -8.16 3.15
CA LYS A 95 -28.91 -9.11 3.54
C LYS A 95 -29.33 -10.03 2.38
N ILE A 96 -29.53 -9.45 1.19
CA ILE A 96 -29.88 -10.22 -0.02
C ILE A 96 -28.74 -11.20 -0.37
N LEU A 97 -27.48 -10.77 -0.25
CA LEU A 97 -26.32 -11.62 -0.50
C LEU A 97 -26.07 -12.68 0.59
N GLY A 98 -26.77 -12.61 1.70
CA GLY A 98 -26.55 -13.49 2.86
C GLY A 98 -25.15 -13.36 3.45
N LYS A 99 -24.51 -12.21 3.30
CA LYS A 99 -23.14 -11.95 3.77
C LYS A 99 -23.12 -10.90 4.87
N LYS A 100 -22.35 -11.16 5.92
CA LYS A 100 -22.08 -10.16 6.96
C LYS A 100 -21.03 -9.18 6.42
N PRO A 101 -21.27 -7.86 6.44
CA PRO A 101 -20.24 -6.87 6.14
C PRO A 101 -19.04 -7.01 7.08
N ILE A 102 -17.84 -6.85 6.53
CA ILE A 102 -16.60 -6.87 7.32
C ILE A 102 -16.37 -5.50 7.94
N MET A 103 -16.61 -4.44 7.13
CA MET A 103 -16.42 -3.05 7.54
C MET A 103 -17.56 -2.18 7.04
N LYS A 104 -17.66 -0.99 7.62
CA LYS A 104 -18.57 0.08 7.19
C LYS A 104 -17.75 1.28 6.73
N MET A 105 -17.99 1.76 5.51
CA MET A 105 -17.48 3.06 5.07
C MET A 105 -18.31 4.16 5.75
N VAL A 106 -17.70 4.90 6.67
CA VAL A 106 -18.37 5.96 7.44
C VAL A 106 -18.45 7.25 6.64
N SER A 107 -17.35 7.64 6.00
CA SER A 107 -17.31 8.86 5.15
C SER A 107 -16.21 8.75 4.10
N TRP A 108 -16.21 9.71 3.18
CA TRP A 108 -15.16 9.88 2.19
C TRP A 108 -15.03 11.36 1.81
N ALA A 109 -13.86 11.73 1.30
CA ALA A 109 -13.61 13.07 0.80
C ALA A 109 -12.68 13.07 -0.40
N VAL A 110 -12.87 14.04 -1.28
CA VAL A 110 -11.99 14.34 -2.42
C VAL A 110 -11.57 15.79 -2.32
N ILE A 111 -10.30 16.03 -2.62
CA ILE A 111 -9.66 17.35 -2.68
C ILE A 111 -9.03 17.51 -4.06
N GLY A 112 -9.25 18.65 -4.69
CA GLY A 112 -8.46 19.11 -5.84
C GLY A 112 -7.28 19.94 -5.34
N LEU A 113 -6.12 19.74 -5.98
CA LEU A 113 -4.88 20.46 -5.68
C LEU A 113 -4.16 20.83 -6.97
N GLU A 114 -3.28 21.83 -6.87
CA GLU A 114 -2.32 22.11 -7.93
C GLU A 114 -1.44 20.85 -8.18
N PRO A 115 -1.14 20.51 -9.44
CA PRO A 115 -0.40 19.29 -9.77
C PRO A 115 0.94 19.17 -9.06
N ASP A 116 1.66 20.28 -8.90
CA ASP A 116 3.01 20.32 -8.29
C ASP A 116 3.02 19.93 -6.81
N ILE A 117 1.88 20.03 -6.14
CA ILE A 117 1.73 19.70 -4.72
C ILE A 117 0.71 18.57 -4.48
N MET A 118 0.45 17.75 -5.48
CA MET A 118 -0.49 16.63 -5.40
C MET A 118 -0.26 15.75 -4.15
N GLY A 119 0.99 15.56 -3.77
CA GLY A 119 1.38 14.70 -2.65
C GLY A 119 0.81 15.09 -1.29
N ILE A 120 0.47 16.35 -1.07
CA ILE A 120 -0.12 16.81 0.21
C ILE A 120 -1.63 16.53 0.33
N GLY A 121 -2.24 15.92 -0.68
CA GLY A 121 -3.68 15.61 -0.72
C GLY A 121 -4.22 14.97 0.56
N PRO A 122 -3.59 13.94 1.13
CA PRO A 122 -4.06 13.33 2.37
C PRO A 122 -4.17 14.31 3.54
N ALA A 123 -3.23 15.26 3.68
CA ALA A 123 -3.25 16.25 4.74
C ALA A 123 -4.51 17.17 4.70
N LEU A 124 -5.13 17.30 3.53
CA LEU A 124 -6.36 18.08 3.34
C LEU A 124 -7.62 17.22 3.26
N ALA A 125 -7.52 16.02 2.69
CA ALA A 125 -8.66 15.12 2.53
C ALA A 125 -9.09 14.48 3.85
N ILE A 126 -8.13 14.10 4.71
CA ILE A 126 -8.39 13.45 6.01
C ILE A 126 -9.25 14.34 6.92
N PRO A 127 -8.87 15.60 7.22
CA PRO A 127 -9.71 16.47 8.05
C PRO A 127 -11.12 16.69 7.48
N LYS A 128 -11.23 16.74 6.14
CA LYS A 128 -12.54 16.88 5.48
C LYS A 128 -13.38 15.60 5.64
N ALA A 129 -12.78 14.42 5.56
CA ALA A 129 -13.47 13.16 5.78
C ALA A 129 -13.92 13.02 7.25
N LEU A 130 -13.05 13.31 8.20
CA LEU A 130 -13.38 13.31 9.64
C LEU A 130 -14.53 14.27 9.95
N LYS A 131 -14.46 15.50 9.44
CA LYS A 131 -15.56 16.47 9.62
C LYS A 131 -16.90 15.97 9.08
N ARG A 132 -16.89 15.27 7.94
CA ARG A 132 -18.11 14.66 7.37
C ARG A 132 -18.63 13.50 8.20
N ALA A 133 -17.73 12.74 8.83
CA ALA A 133 -18.08 11.65 9.73
C ALA A 133 -18.60 12.16 11.09
N GLY A 134 -18.36 13.42 11.43
CA GLY A 134 -18.60 13.95 12.78
C GLY A 134 -17.62 13.40 13.80
N MET A 135 -16.42 12.99 13.36
CA MET A 135 -15.38 12.37 14.18
C MET A 135 -14.18 13.30 14.36
N THR A 136 -13.44 13.05 15.42
CA THR A 136 -12.17 13.68 15.72
C THR A 136 -11.02 12.72 15.42
N GLN A 137 -9.81 13.24 15.27
CA GLN A 137 -8.65 12.45 14.89
C GLN A 137 -8.25 11.42 15.97
N ASP A 138 -8.42 11.76 17.23
CA ASP A 138 -8.13 10.89 18.38
C ASP A 138 -9.03 9.65 18.49
N GLN A 139 -10.15 9.64 17.76
CA GLN A 139 -11.02 8.47 17.65
C GLN A 139 -10.52 7.46 16.61
N ILE A 140 -9.50 7.81 15.83
CA ILE A 140 -8.97 6.94 14.77
C ILE A 140 -7.77 6.16 15.32
N GLY A 141 -7.89 4.85 15.36
CA GLY A 141 -6.86 3.98 15.90
C GLY A 141 -5.82 3.51 14.87
N LEU A 142 -6.17 3.46 13.59
CA LEU A 142 -5.26 3.03 12.50
C LEU A 142 -5.36 3.95 11.29
N TRP A 143 -4.23 4.15 10.63
CA TRP A 143 -4.11 5.01 9.46
C TRP A 143 -3.40 4.28 8.33
N GLU A 144 -4.03 4.20 7.18
CA GLU A 144 -3.41 3.75 5.94
C GLU A 144 -3.30 4.93 4.98
N VAL A 145 -2.09 5.42 4.79
CA VAL A 145 -1.77 6.54 3.91
C VAL A 145 -0.76 6.07 2.87
N ASN A 146 -1.14 6.09 1.60
CA ASN A 146 -0.23 5.62 0.55
C ASN A 146 1.08 6.39 0.54
N GLU A 147 2.17 5.65 0.48
CA GLU A 147 3.55 6.17 0.39
C GLU A 147 4.00 6.21 -1.08
N ALA A 148 3.42 7.13 -1.87
CA ALA A 148 3.92 7.35 -3.23
C ALA A 148 5.39 7.81 -3.20
N PHE A 149 5.69 8.71 -2.25
CA PHE A 149 7.03 9.22 -1.93
C PHE A 149 7.19 9.38 -0.42
N ALA A 150 8.37 9.09 0.13
CA ALA A 150 8.62 9.24 1.56
C ALA A 150 8.42 10.69 2.03
N SER A 151 8.88 11.67 1.24
CA SER A 151 8.71 13.10 1.54
C SER A 151 7.24 13.49 1.72
N GLN A 152 6.38 13.04 0.82
CA GLN A 152 4.94 13.27 0.87
C GLN A 152 4.30 12.59 2.09
N SER A 153 4.68 11.35 2.37
CA SER A 153 4.13 10.59 3.50
C SER A 153 4.51 11.22 4.84
N VAL A 154 5.79 11.57 5.00
CA VAL A 154 6.29 12.27 6.20
C VAL A 154 5.59 13.61 6.38
N TYR A 155 5.45 14.41 5.32
CA TYR A 155 4.74 15.69 5.36
C TYR A 155 3.29 15.51 5.85
N CYS A 156 2.55 14.56 5.28
CA CYS A 156 1.15 14.33 5.65
C CYS A 156 1.02 13.86 7.09
N ARG A 157 1.85 12.91 7.52
CA ARG A 157 1.88 12.41 8.90
C ARG A 157 2.18 13.54 9.90
N ASP A 158 3.23 14.30 9.66
CA ASP A 158 3.71 15.32 10.59
C ASP A 158 2.76 16.53 10.64
N THR A 159 2.21 16.95 9.48
CA THR A 159 1.22 18.02 9.39
C THR A 159 -0.05 17.68 10.16
N LEU A 160 -0.49 16.44 10.11
CA LEU A 160 -1.66 15.96 10.81
C LEU A 160 -1.36 15.52 12.26
N GLY A 161 -0.09 15.37 12.64
CA GLY A 161 0.31 14.84 13.94
C GLY A 161 -0.11 13.39 14.16
N LEU A 162 -0.09 12.56 13.10
CA LEU A 162 -0.49 11.15 13.20
C LEU A 162 0.54 10.35 13.99
N PRO A 163 0.13 9.43 14.87
CA PRO A 163 1.03 8.60 15.64
C PRO A 163 1.78 7.62 14.73
N LYS A 164 3.12 7.66 14.77
CA LYS A 164 3.99 6.91 13.84
C LYS A 164 3.77 5.40 13.89
N ASP A 165 3.45 4.87 15.05
CA ASP A 165 3.20 3.45 15.32
C ASP A 165 1.79 2.98 14.92
N ARG A 166 0.95 3.88 14.42
CA ARG A 166 -0.41 3.62 13.96
C ARG A 166 -0.62 3.96 12.48
N VAL A 167 0.44 4.37 11.79
CA VAL A 167 0.40 4.69 10.36
C VAL A 167 1.11 3.59 9.57
N ASN A 168 0.43 3.01 8.59
CA ASN A 168 0.97 2.02 7.67
C ASN A 168 1.69 0.86 8.40
N VAL A 169 1.02 0.29 9.39
CA VAL A 169 1.61 -0.70 10.31
C VAL A 169 2.12 -1.96 9.62
N TRP A 170 1.60 -2.29 8.45
CA TRP A 170 2.07 -3.38 7.59
C TRP A 170 2.91 -2.89 6.40
N GLY A 171 3.31 -1.62 6.39
CA GLY A 171 3.97 -0.98 5.26
C GLY A 171 2.97 -0.41 4.24
N SER A 172 3.48 0.27 3.23
CA SER A 172 2.67 0.92 2.20
C SER A 172 3.44 0.99 0.85
N GLY A 173 3.18 1.99 0.03
CA GLY A 173 3.68 2.07 -1.35
C GLY A 173 5.18 1.90 -1.52
N ILE A 174 6.01 2.35 -0.58
CA ILE A 174 7.48 2.21 -0.67
C ILE A 174 7.89 0.76 -0.46
N SER A 175 7.26 0.05 0.49
CA SER A 175 7.63 -1.33 0.84
C SER A 175 6.98 -2.38 -0.06
N ILE A 176 5.72 -2.18 -0.46
CA ILE A 176 4.94 -3.18 -1.20
C ILE A 176 4.54 -2.76 -2.61
N GLY A 177 4.89 -1.54 -3.01
CA GLY A 177 4.60 -1.00 -4.32
C GLY A 177 3.33 -0.16 -4.42
N HIS A 178 3.24 0.60 -5.51
CA HIS A 178 2.12 1.52 -5.78
C HIS A 178 1.55 1.30 -7.20
N PRO A 179 0.81 0.24 -7.43
CA PRO A 179 0.07 0.06 -8.68
C PRO A 179 -1.12 1.03 -8.69
N LEU A 180 -0.98 2.18 -9.36
CA LEU A 180 -1.81 3.39 -9.22
C LEU A 180 -3.33 3.12 -9.17
N ALA A 181 -3.86 2.38 -10.13
CA ALA A 181 -5.30 2.08 -10.18
C ALA A 181 -5.76 1.05 -9.12
N CYS A 182 -4.84 0.28 -8.55
CA CYS A 182 -5.11 -0.77 -7.56
C CYS A 182 -5.01 -0.27 -6.12
N THR A 183 -4.13 0.70 -5.85
CA THR A 183 -3.72 1.08 -4.49
C THR A 183 -4.89 1.47 -3.58
N GLY A 184 -5.89 2.17 -4.08
CA GLY A 184 -7.06 2.52 -3.26
C GLY A 184 -7.84 1.29 -2.77
N ALA A 185 -8.06 0.32 -3.64
CA ALA A 185 -8.69 -0.94 -3.27
C ALA A 185 -7.77 -1.79 -2.38
N ARG A 186 -6.45 -1.80 -2.62
CA ARG A 186 -5.46 -2.47 -1.77
C ARG A 186 -5.52 -1.93 -0.34
N ILE A 187 -5.47 -0.61 -0.14
CA ILE A 187 -5.56 0.03 1.18
C ILE A 187 -6.87 -0.37 1.90
N ALA A 188 -8.00 -0.38 1.18
CA ALA A 188 -9.26 -0.83 1.76
C ALA A 188 -9.20 -2.31 2.18
N CYS A 189 -8.50 -3.17 1.42
CA CYS A 189 -8.30 -4.56 1.80
C CYS A 189 -7.39 -4.70 3.03
N ASP A 190 -6.29 -3.94 3.08
CA ASP A 190 -5.34 -3.97 4.20
C ASP A 190 -6.02 -3.56 5.50
N ILE A 191 -6.75 -2.45 5.50
CA ILE A 191 -7.50 -1.98 6.67
C ILE A 191 -8.54 -3.04 7.13
N THR A 192 -9.23 -3.72 6.18
CA THR A 192 -10.17 -4.79 6.55
C THR A 192 -9.49 -5.99 7.19
N GLN A 193 -8.27 -6.30 6.82
CA GLN A 193 -7.49 -7.38 7.42
C GLN A 193 -6.90 -6.97 8.78
N LEU A 194 -6.43 -5.73 8.91
CA LEU A 194 -5.95 -5.17 10.18
C LEU A 194 -7.01 -5.23 11.28
N PHE A 195 -8.27 -4.91 10.98
CA PHE A 195 -9.37 -5.05 11.94
C PHE A 195 -9.70 -6.50 12.33
N GLN A 196 -9.17 -7.48 11.63
CA GLN A 196 -9.29 -8.90 11.97
C GLN A 196 -8.04 -9.43 12.68
N ASP A 197 -6.97 -8.64 12.75
CA ASP A 197 -5.74 -9.00 13.42
C ASP A 197 -5.91 -8.85 14.95
N PRO A 198 -5.62 -9.89 15.74
CA PRO A 198 -5.70 -9.84 17.19
C PRO A 198 -4.89 -8.71 17.84
N ASP A 199 -3.80 -8.28 17.21
CA ASP A 199 -2.93 -7.20 17.70
C ASP A 199 -3.64 -5.82 17.67
N PHE A 200 -4.74 -5.72 16.90
CA PHE A 200 -5.56 -4.50 16.77
C PHE A 200 -7.01 -4.70 17.16
N ALA A 201 -7.32 -5.73 17.96
CA ALA A 201 -8.69 -6.08 18.36
C ALA A 201 -9.40 -4.99 19.17
N ASP A 202 -8.67 -4.05 19.74
CA ASP A 202 -9.16 -2.89 20.49
C ASP A 202 -9.47 -1.66 19.60
N VAL A 203 -9.15 -1.73 18.31
CA VAL A 203 -9.36 -0.62 17.36
C VAL A 203 -10.74 -0.72 16.74
N GLU A 204 -11.51 0.37 16.79
CA GLU A 204 -12.85 0.47 16.18
C GLU A 204 -12.83 1.27 14.87
N TYR A 205 -11.92 2.23 14.71
CA TYR A 205 -11.81 3.14 13.55
C TYR A 205 -10.35 3.34 13.12
#